data_0545ea86d8b2a8a39528332f5b81d13d
#
_entry.id   0545ea86d8b2a8a39528332f5b81d13d
#
_cell.length_a   1.000
_cell.length_b   1.000
_cell.length_c   1.000
_cell.angle_alpha   90.00
_cell.angle_beta   90.00
_cell.angle_gamma   90.00
#
_symmetry.space_group_name_H-M   'P 1'
#
loop_
_entity.id
_entity.type
_entity.pdbx_description
1 polymer ?
#
loop_
_entity_poly.entity_id
_entity_poly.type
_entity_poly.pdbx_seq_one_letter_code
_entity_poly.pdbx_strand_id
1 'polypeptide(L)'
;NCINFVLEGLYTSGFYDDPSDRNRTVSNISESLIAYIDRYDMDRYPLWIRDVTDPNSDVGIEIAFDIVVTFSVENEEYECDTDIHEYRFTGKLDGLHWNRDKLCIIEEKTAGNIGDAWLAQWVMANQITGYCVAAATFTGEPCMDAIVSGTKLPLPKVVSEGIRKEVVTRNELMFRNWAHWFYTTVQLERAYIDNVVKAPKYTHSCSRYFRACSFIPFCASESEEDQLGILDEMQLDEWSPLDE
;
A
#
# COMPACT_ATOMS: atom_id res chain seq x y z
N ASN A 1 25.69 -13.77 -3.29
CA ASN A 1 24.51 -14.56 -2.99
C ASN A 1 23.48 -13.63 -2.36
N CYS A 2 22.31 -13.43 -3.00
CA CYS A 2 21.27 -12.47 -2.60
C CYS A 2 20.84 -12.65 -1.13
N ILE A 3 20.77 -13.88 -0.62
CA ILE A 3 20.40 -14.17 0.78
C ILE A 3 21.38 -13.53 1.75
N ASN A 4 22.70 -13.70 1.51
CA ASN A 4 23.71 -13.10 2.38
C ASN A 4 23.64 -11.57 2.35
N PHE A 5 23.40 -10.99 1.18
CA PHE A 5 23.23 -9.53 1.03
C PHE A 5 22.05 -9.01 1.85
N VAL A 6 20.90 -9.67 1.78
CA VAL A 6 19.71 -9.28 2.57
C VAL A 6 19.95 -9.46 4.07
N LEU A 7 20.58 -10.56 4.49
CA LEU A 7 20.92 -10.79 5.90
C LEU A 7 21.91 -9.75 6.42
N GLU A 8 22.94 -9.41 5.65
CA GLU A 8 23.88 -8.33 5.97
C GLU A 8 23.16 -6.99 6.08
N GLY A 9 22.20 -6.71 5.17
CA GLY A 9 21.35 -5.52 5.22
C GLY A 9 20.49 -5.45 6.49
N LEU A 10 19.88 -6.54 6.90
CA LEU A 10 19.11 -6.62 8.15
C LEU A 10 19.99 -6.33 9.38
N TYR A 11 21.19 -6.90 9.44
CA TYR A 11 22.11 -6.66 10.55
C TYR A 11 22.68 -5.23 10.55
N THR A 12 23.01 -4.68 9.39
CA THR A 12 23.58 -3.33 9.28
C THR A 12 22.53 -2.23 9.51
N SER A 13 21.26 -2.48 9.22
CA SER A 13 20.14 -1.56 9.54
C SER A 13 19.78 -1.55 11.03
N GLY A 14 20.44 -2.37 11.86
CA GLY A 14 20.15 -2.49 13.28
C GLY A 14 18.86 -3.28 13.57
N PHE A 15 18.36 -4.05 12.58
CA PHE A 15 17.22 -4.93 12.81
C PHE A 15 17.60 -6.01 13.82
N TYR A 16 16.81 -6.13 14.86
CA TYR A 16 16.92 -7.15 15.90
C TYR A 16 15.54 -7.66 16.26
N ASP A 17 15.52 -8.87 16.84
CA ASP A 17 14.28 -9.49 17.25
C ASP A 17 13.60 -8.65 18.34
N ASP A 18 12.38 -8.19 18.06
CA ASP A 18 11.52 -7.55 19.05
C ASP A 18 10.85 -8.63 19.92
N PRO A 19 11.09 -8.64 21.25
CA PRO A 19 10.46 -9.60 22.13
C PRO A 19 8.92 -9.56 22.12
N SER A 20 8.33 -8.44 21.70
CA SER A 20 6.89 -8.26 21.58
C SER A 20 6.32 -8.84 20.28
N ASP A 21 7.14 -9.02 19.24
CA ASP A 21 6.73 -9.60 17.95
C ASP A 21 7.46 -10.92 17.66
N ARG A 22 6.97 -11.99 18.23
CA ARG A 22 7.54 -13.34 18.09
C ARG A 22 7.48 -13.90 16.67
N ASN A 23 6.75 -13.27 15.78
CA ASN A 23 6.59 -13.72 14.40
C ASN A 23 7.62 -13.09 13.45
N ARG A 24 8.00 -11.83 13.69
CA ARG A 24 8.98 -11.10 12.88
C ARG A 24 10.38 -11.18 13.47
N THR A 25 10.90 -12.38 13.56
CA THR A 25 12.28 -12.63 13.96
C THR A 25 13.20 -12.75 12.75
N VAL A 26 14.50 -12.50 12.94
CA VAL A 26 15.52 -12.69 11.88
C VAL A 26 15.44 -14.10 11.31
N SER A 27 15.26 -15.12 12.17
CA SER A 27 15.12 -16.51 11.74
C SER A 27 13.90 -16.72 10.84
N ASN A 28 12.72 -16.28 11.28
CA ASN A 28 11.49 -16.45 10.51
C ASN A 28 11.53 -15.71 9.17
N ILE A 29 12.10 -14.51 9.15
CA ILE A 29 12.27 -13.72 7.92
C ILE A 29 13.23 -14.44 6.97
N SER A 30 14.37 -14.92 7.47
CA SER A 30 15.37 -15.65 6.67
C SER A 30 14.80 -16.93 6.07
N GLU A 31 14.11 -17.75 6.87
CA GLU A 31 13.45 -18.97 6.41
C GLU A 31 12.40 -18.67 5.33
N SER A 32 11.60 -17.61 5.53
CA SER A 32 10.58 -17.20 4.57
C SER A 32 11.19 -16.71 3.26
N LEU A 33 12.28 -15.94 3.31
CA LEU A 33 13.00 -15.47 2.13
C LEU A 33 13.61 -16.63 1.32
N ILE A 34 14.25 -17.59 2.00
CA ILE A 34 14.81 -18.78 1.36
C ILE A 34 13.70 -19.56 0.66
N ALA A 35 12.61 -19.84 1.37
CA ALA A 35 11.49 -20.56 0.82
C ALA A 35 10.81 -19.85 -0.36
N TYR A 36 10.76 -18.52 -0.31
CA TYR A 36 10.23 -17.70 -1.41
C TYR A 36 11.11 -17.80 -2.65
N ILE A 37 12.43 -17.66 -2.51
CA ILE A 37 13.40 -17.77 -3.62
C ILE A 37 13.35 -19.17 -4.23
N ASP A 38 13.32 -20.22 -3.40
CA ASP A 38 13.27 -21.60 -3.87
C ASP A 38 11.97 -21.93 -4.65
N ARG A 39 10.88 -21.26 -4.29
CA ARG A 39 9.56 -21.52 -4.88
C ARG A 39 9.31 -20.79 -6.18
N TYR A 40 9.82 -19.56 -6.32
CA TYR A 40 9.49 -18.68 -7.45
C TYR A 40 10.70 -18.46 -8.34
N ASP A 41 10.49 -18.72 -9.63
CA ASP A 41 11.43 -18.31 -10.68
C ASP A 41 11.34 -16.78 -10.82
N MET A 42 12.38 -16.09 -10.38
CA MET A 42 12.45 -14.63 -10.39
C MET A 42 12.46 -14.05 -11.81
N ASP A 43 12.86 -14.84 -12.80
CA ASP A 43 12.88 -14.41 -14.21
C ASP A 43 11.50 -14.42 -14.87
N ARG A 44 10.51 -15.03 -14.21
CA ARG A 44 9.15 -15.13 -14.75
C ARG A 44 8.45 -13.79 -14.92
N TYR A 45 8.79 -12.83 -14.07
CA TYR A 45 8.24 -11.47 -14.08
C TYR A 45 9.38 -10.46 -14.14
N PRO A 46 9.91 -10.16 -15.37
CA PRO A 46 10.98 -9.21 -15.51
C PRO A 46 10.60 -7.84 -14.92
N LEU A 47 11.54 -7.20 -14.25
CA LEU A 47 11.37 -5.85 -13.75
C LEU A 47 11.11 -4.88 -14.91
N TRP A 48 10.22 -3.92 -14.67
CA TRP A 48 10.12 -2.75 -15.51
C TRP A 48 11.38 -1.88 -15.33
N ILE A 49 11.92 -1.37 -16.41
CA ILE A 49 13.07 -0.47 -16.43
C ILE A 49 12.70 0.66 -17.39
N ARG A 50 12.84 1.90 -16.97
CA ARG A 50 12.46 3.08 -17.77
C ARG A 50 13.29 3.19 -19.04
N ASP A 51 14.62 3.06 -18.91
CA ASP A 51 15.55 3.05 -20.03
C ASP A 51 16.61 1.98 -19.82
N VAL A 52 16.51 0.90 -20.57
CA VAL A 52 17.42 -0.25 -20.47
C VAL A 52 18.86 0.08 -20.93
N THR A 53 19.07 1.22 -21.56
CA THR A 53 20.39 1.69 -22.01
C THR A 53 21.09 2.57 -21.00
N ASP A 54 20.35 3.09 -20.01
CA ASP A 54 20.89 3.90 -18.93
C ASP A 54 21.02 3.05 -17.64
N PRO A 55 22.24 2.78 -17.15
CA PRO A 55 22.44 2.02 -15.92
C PRO A 55 21.93 2.72 -14.65
N ASN A 56 21.63 4.01 -14.71
CA ASN A 56 21.05 4.79 -13.61
C ASN A 56 19.54 5.02 -13.79
N SER A 57 18.92 4.35 -14.75
CA SER A 57 17.49 4.47 -15.00
C SER A 57 16.67 3.91 -13.85
N ASP A 58 15.46 4.45 -13.68
CA ASP A 58 14.51 3.92 -12.70
C ASP A 58 14.21 2.46 -12.99
N VAL A 59 14.22 1.68 -11.92
CA VAL A 59 13.91 0.25 -11.92
C VAL A 59 12.64 0.02 -11.12
N GLY A 60 11.82 -0.93 -11.51
CA GLY A 60 10.52 -1.24 -10.94
C GLY A 60 10.56 -1.83 -9.53
N ILE A 61 11.32 -1.24 -8.60
CA ILE A 61 11.41 -1.66 -7.19
C ILE A 61 11.24 -0.42 -6.33
N GLU A 62 10.34 -0.48 -5.33
CA GLU A 62 10.15 0.57 -4.34
C GLU A 62 9.94 1.96 -4.99
N ILE A 63 9.10 2.04 -6.04
CA ILE A 63 8.92 3.26 -6.82
C ILE A 63 7.99 4.22 -6.07
N ALA A 64 8.54 5.34 -5.61
CA ALA A 64 7.74 6.47 -5.16
C ALA A 64 7.05 7.16 -6.34
N PHE A 65 5.80 7.54 -6.17
CA PHE A 65 5.04 8.27 -7.18
C PHE A 65 4.33 9.47 -6.60
N ASP A 66 4.20 10.50 -7.43
CA ASP A 66 3.46 11.73 -7.15
C ASP A 66 2.74 12.13 -8.44
N ILE A 67 1.46 11.83 -8.51
CA ILE A 67 0.65 12.10 -9.69
C ILE A 67 -0.49 13.06 -9.37
N VAL A 68 -0.93 13.83 -10.37
CA VAL A 68 -2.11 14.67 -10.28
C VAL A 68 -3.31 13.92 -10.87
N VAL A 69 -4.35 13.76 -10.07
CA VAL A 69 -5.64 13.20 -10.51
C VAL A 69 -6.61 14.35 -10.69
N THR A 70 -7.09 14.50 -11.92
CA THR A 70 -8.00 15.59 -12.32
C THR A 70 -9.43 15.06 -12.44
N PHE A 71 -10.36 15.76 -11.83
CA PHE A 71 -11.80 15.49 -11.94
C PHE A 71 -12.50 16.67 -12.60
N SER A 72 -13.37 16.37 -13.56
CA SER A 72 -14.29 17.31 -14.15
C SER A 72 -15.68 17.05 -13.55
N VAL A 73 -16.23 18.05 -12.85
CA VAL A 73 -17.55 17.97 -12.23
C VAL A 73 -18.47 18.93 -12.99
N GLU A 74 -19.52 18.37 -13.59
CA GLU A 74 -20.54 19.19 -14.25
C GLU A 74 -21.30 19.97 -13.18
N ASN A 75 -21.39 21.29 -13.37
CA ASN A 75 -22.14 22.14 -12.47
C ASN A 75 -23.62 22.11 -12.89
N GLU A 76 -24.47 21.49 -12.08
CA GLU A 76 -25.92 21.36 -12.37
C GLU A 76 -26.64 22.72 -12.42
N GLU A 77 -26.05 23.78 -11.87
CA GLU A 77 -26.65 25.11 -11.77
C GLU A 77 -26.39 25.98 -13.02
N TYR A 78 -25.34 25.65 -13.78
CA TYR A 78 -24.96 26.37 -15.01
C TYR A 78 -24.56 25.35 -16.08
N GLU A 79 -25.41 25.14 -17.08
CA GLU A 79 -25.25 24.15 -18.16
C GLU A 79 -23.92 24.23 -18.97
N CYS A 80 -23.04 25.18 -18.68
CA CYS A 80 -21.81 25.46 -19.43
C CYS A 80 -20.52 25.47 -18.58
N ASP A 81 -20.60 25.39 -17.25
CA ASP A 81 -19.42 25.46 -16.39
C ASP A 81 -19.05 24.06 -15.86
N THR A 82 -17.83 23.66 -16.16
CA THR A 82 -17.24 22.43 -15.63
C THR A 82 -16.19 22.83 -14.59
N ASP A 83 -16.44 22.50 -13.33
CA ASP A 83 -15.44 22.71 -12.29
C ASP A 83 -14.35 21.64 -12.42
N ILE A 84 -13.11 22.09 -12.48
CA ILE A 84 -11.94 21.22 -12.53
C ILE A 84 -11.31 21.16 -11.14
N HIS A 85 -11.23 19.96 -10.60
CA HIS A 85 -10.59 19.67 -9.32
C HIS A 85 -9.34 18.84 -9.53
N GLU A 86 -8.21 19.29 -9.00
CA GLU A 86 -6.94 18.59 -9.06
C GLU A 86 -6.49 18.18 -7.67
N TYR A 87 -6.09 16.92 -7.53
CA TYR A 87 -5.59 16.35 -6.28
C TYR A 87 -4.30 15.59 -6.50
N ARG A 88 -3.35 15.77 -5.60
CA ARG A 88 -2.14 14.96 -5.59
C ARG A 88 -2.47 13.58 -5.00
N PHE A 89 -2.04 12.55 -5.70
CA PHE A 89 -2.06 11.18 -5.22
C PHE A 89 -0.63 10.66 -5.15
N THR A 90 -0.15 10.44 -3.94
CA THR A 90 1.23 10.03 -3.65
C THR A 90 1.24 8.64 -3.04
N GLY A 91 2.31 7.91 -3.23
CA GLY A 91 2.50 6.59 -2.67
C GLY A 91 3.79 5.95 -3.15
N LYS A 92 3.96 4.68 -2.77
CA LYS A 92 5.11 3.87 -3.13
C LYS A 92 4.63 2.49 -3.57
N LEU A 93 5.11 2.04 -4.73
CA LEU A 93 4.86 0.71 -5.28
C LEU A 93 5.95 -0.24 -4.80
N ASP A 94 5.60 -1.42 -4.29
CA ASP A 94 6.59 -2.44 -3.94
C ASP A 94 7.32 -2.95 -5.19
N GLY A 95 6.59 -3.20 -6.29
CA GLY A 95 7.18 -3.66 -7.52
C GLY A 95 6.38 -3.33 -8.78
N LEU A 96 7.09 -3.06 -9.87
CA LEU A 96 6.54 -2.87 -11.20
C LEU A 96 7.27 -3.79 -12.19
N HIS A 97 6.53 -4.65 -12.87
CA HIS A 97 7.05 -5.77 -13.63
C HIS A 97 6.30 -5.95 -14.95
N TRP A 98 6.88 -6.77 -15.81
CA TRP A 98 6.21 -7.27 -17.01
C TRP A 98 5.69 -8.69 -16.77
N ASN A 99 4.41 -8.90 -16.98
CA ASN A 99 3.82 -10.23 -17.09
C ASN A 99 3.58 -10.49 -18.58
N ARG A 100 4.54 -11.14 -19.22
CA ARG A 100 4.68 -11.25 -20.67
C ARG A 100 4.85 -9.85 -21.29
N ASP A 101 3.81 -9.35 -21.99
CA ASP A 101 3.75 -8.05 -22.67
C ASP A 101 2.87 -7.01 -21.95
N LYS A 102 2.40 -7.34 -20.74
CA LYS A 102 1.54 -6.47 -19.94
C LYS A 102 2.25 -5.98 -18.70
N LEU A 103 2.16 -4.68 -18.47
CA LEU A 103 2.61 -4.08 -17.23
C LEU A 103 1.76 -4.60 -16.07
N CYS A 104 2.40 -4.99 -14.98
CA CYS A 104 1.72 -5.42 -13.76
C CYS A 104 2.45 -4.94 -12.52
N ILE A 105 1.70 -4.72 -11.45
CA ILE A 105 2.22 -4.41 -10.13
C ILE A 105 2.51 -5.72 -9.41
N ILE A 106 3.56 -5.75 -8.59
CA ILE A 106 3.73 -6.76 -7.55
C ILE A 106 3.58 -6.06 -6.21
N GLU A 107 2.69 -6.57 -5.39
CA GLU A 107 2.42 -6.11 -4.02
C GLU A 107 2.78 -7.23 -3.07
N GLU A 108 3.81 -7.02 -2.25
CA GLU A 108 4.34 -8.00 -1.31
C GLU A 108 3.72 -7.80 0.08
N LYS A 109 3.18 -8.86 0.64
CA LYS A 109 2.51 -8.81 1.96
C LYS A 109 2.97 -9.93 2.88
N THR A 110 3.32 -9.56 4.10
CA THR A 110 3.48 -10.54 5.19
C THR A 110 2.18 -10.61 6.01
N ALA A 111 1.73 -11.81 6.34
CA ALA A 111 0.51 -12.01 7.13
C ALA A 111 0.58 -13.25 7.99
N GLY A 112 -0.20 -13.28 9.08
CA GLY A 112 -0.36 -14.48 9.91
C GLY A 112 -1.22 -15.56 9.24
N ASN A 113 -2.06 -15.19 8.26
CA ASN A 113 -2.89 -16.10 7.48
C ASN A 113 -3.07 -15.57 6.06
N ILE A 114 -2.85 -16.42 5.06
CA ILE A 114 -2.95 -16.13 3.63
C ILE A 114 -3.98 -17.05 2.93
N GLY A 115 -5.04 -17.43 3.63
CA GLY A 115 -6.13 -18.22 3.07
C GLY A 115 -7.03 -17.45 2.10
N ASP A 116 -8.13 -18.07 1.66
CA ASP A 116 -9.02 -17.49 0.66
C ASP A 116 -9.66 -16.16 1.08
N ALA A 117 -9.96 -15.98 2.36
CA ALA A 117 -10.46 -14.70 2.88
C ALA A 117 -9.41 -13.57 2.79
N TRP A 118 -8.12 -13.91 2.99
CA TRP A 118 -7.03 -12.97 2.78
C TRP A 118 -6.92 -12.57 1.31
N LEU A 119 -7.07 -13.54 0.41
CA LEU A 119 -7.02 -13.26 -1.03
C LEU A 119 -8.21 -12.40 -1.49
N ALA A 120 -9.42 -12.74 -1.02
CA ALA A 120 -10.65 -12.05 -1.43
C ALA A 120 -10.61 -10.53 -1.16
N GLN A 121 -9.90 -10.07 -0.12
CA GLN A 121 -9.77 -8.64 0.18
C GLN A 121 -9.10 -7.85 -0.94
N TRP A 122 -8.20 -8.48 -1.71
CA TRP A 122 -7.44 -7.80 -2.76
C TRP A 122 -8.23 -7.60 -4.05
N VAL A 123 -9.29 -8.38 -4.24
CA VAL A 123 -10.14 -8.30 -5.44
C VAL A 123 -10.72 -6.89 -5.59
N MET A 124 -11.15 -6.27 -4.48
CA MET A 124 -11.77 -4.93 -4.49
C MET A 124 -10.90 -3.86 -3.78
N ALA A 125 -9.65 -4.17 -3.46
CA ALA A 125 -8.78 -3.25 -2.72
C ALA A 125 -8.52 -1.96 -3.54
N ASN A 126 -8.89 -0.81 -2.97
CA ASN A 126 -8.65 0.50 -3.57
C ASN A 126 -7.15 0.79 -3.73
N GLN A 127 -6.30 0.30 -2.83
CA GLN A 127 -4.85 0.38 -2.94
C GLN A 127 -4.37 -0.17 -4.29
N ILE A 128 -4.77 -1.39 -4.64
CA ILE A 128 -4.36 -2.02 -5.90
C ILE A 128 -4.86 -1.24 -7.11
N THR A 129 -6.10 -0.74 -7.08
CA THR A 129 -6.64 0.06 -8.19
C THR A 129 -5.89 1.38 -8.32
N GLY A 130 -5.62 2.08 -7.21
CA GLY A 130 -4.84 3.31 -7.20
C GLY A 130 -3.40 3.10 -7.72
N TYR A 131 -2.78 1.99 -7.35
CA TYR A 131 -1.46 1.63 -7.85
C TYR A 131 -1.44 1.34 -9.36
N CYS A 132 -2.48 0.71 -9.89
CA CYS A 132 -2.62 0.55 -11.34
C CYS A 132 -2.75 1.91 -12.06
N VAL A 133 -3.52 2.85 -11.48
CA VAL A 133 -3.63 4.23 -12.01
C VAL A 133 -2.26 4.92 -11.98
N ALA A 134 -1.55 4.85 -10.85
CA ALA A 134 -0.23 5.47 -10.71
C ALA A 134 0.77 4.88 -11.70
N ALA A 135 0.84 3.55 -11.80
CA ALA A 135 1.73 2.86 -12.73
C ALA A 135 1.46 3.25 -14.18
N ALA A 136 0.18 3.28 -14.59
CA ALA A 136 -0.20 3.67 -15.94
C ALA A 136 0.15 5.14 -16.23
N THR A 137 -0.05 6.04 -15.27
CA THR A 137 0.29 7.46 -15.41
C THR A 137 1.80 7.68 -15.51
N PHE A 138 2.57 6.98 -14.68
CA PHE A 138 4.02 7.10 -14.60
C PHE A 138 4.74 6.54 -15.83
N THR A 139 4.26 5.39 -16.36
CA THR A 139 4.91 4.70 -17.47
C THR A 139 4.36 5.08 -18.84
N GLY A 140 3.13 5.58 -18.91
CA GLY A 140 2.37 5.75 -20.15
C GLY A 140 1.79 4.44 -20.72
N GLU A 141 1.96 3.31 -20.03
CA GLU A 141 1.50 1.99 -20.45
C GLU A 141 0.28 1.54 -19.65
N PRO A 142 -0.71 0.89 -20.27
CA PRO A 142 -1.86 0.36 -19.54
C PRO A 142 -1.44 -0.63 -18.44
N CYS A 143 -1.89 -0.41 -17.21
CA CYS A 143 -1.68 -1.31 -16.08
C CYS A 143 -3.04 -1.72 -15.48
N MET A 144 -3.42 -2.97 -15.68
CA MET A 144 -4.70 -3.51 -15.20
C MET A 144 -4.53 -4.71 -14.27
N ASP A 145 -3.34 -5.26 -14.18
CA ASP A 145 -3.05 -6.46 -13.41
C ASP A 145 -2.13 -6.14 -12.24
N ALA A 146 -2.39 -6.81 -11.11
CA ALA A 146 -1.48 -6.84 -9.99
C ALA A 146 -1.27 -8.29 -9.53
N ILE A 147 -0.05 -8.61 -9.15
CA ILE A 147 0.30 -9.87 -8.51
C ILE A 147 0.41 -9.57 -7.03
N VAL A 148 -0.55 -10.05 -6.24
CA VAL A 148 -0.46 -9.96 -4.79
C VAL A 148 0.27 -11.19 -4.27
N SER A 149 1.41 -10.95 -3.65
CA SER A 149 2.29 -11.98 -3.12
C SER A 149 2.21 -11.97 -1.60
N GLY A 150 1.76 -13.08 -1.03
CA GLY A 150 1.60 -13.26 0.41
C GLY A 150 2.61 -14.24 0.97
N THR A 151 3.33 -13.83 2.02
CA THR A 151 4.21 -14.70 2.79
C THR A 151 3.75 -14.74 4.24
N LYS A 152 3.49 -15.96 4.73
CA LYS A 152 3.07 -16.18 6.11
C LYS A 152 4.27 -16.14 7.04
N LEU A 153 4.14 -15.39 8.13
CA LEU A 153 5.14 -15.33 9.19
C LEU A 153 4.53 -15.76 10.54
N PRO A 154 5.12 -16.77 11.22
CA PRO A 154 6.16 -17.68 10.73
C PRO A 154 5.64 -18.62 9.63
N LEU A 155 6.55 -19.22 8.88
CA LEU A 155 6.17 -20.25 7.90
C LEU A 155 5.52 -21.46 8.59
N PRO A 156 4.47 -22.04 7.98
CA PRO A 156 3.91 -23.30 8.47
C PRO A 156 4.85 -24.47 8.21
N LYS A 157 4.62 -25.59 8.86
CA LYS A 157 5.40 -26.84 8.63
C LYS A 157 5.41 -27.27 7.15
N VAL A 158 4.30 -27.04 6.45
CA VAL A 158 4.18 -27.23 5.00
C VAL A 158 4.43 -25.89 4.34
N VAL A 159 5.66 -25.64 3.90
CA VAL A 159 6.12 -24.37 3.34
C VAL A 159 5.23 -23.88 2.18
N SER A 160 4.74 -24.81 1.34
CA SER A 160 3.85 -24.45 0.22
C SER A 160 2.54 -23.78 0.63
N GLU A 161 2.10 -23.96 1.89
CA GLU A 161 0.91 -23.31 2.44
C GLU A 161 1.21 -21.92 3.03
N GLY A 162 2.49 -21.59 3.14
CA GLY A 162 2.97 -20.32 3.71
C GLY A 162 3.29 -19.24 2.69
N ILE A 163 3.22 -19.55 1.39
CA ILE A 163 3.58 -18.61 0.33
C ILE A 163 2.55 -18.70 -0.79
N ARG A 164 1.96 -17.57 -1.16
CA ARG A 164 0.91 -17.51 -2.18
C ARG A 164 1.08 -16.30 -3.08
N LYS A 165 0.98 -16.50 -4.40
CA LYS A 165 0.90 -15.42 -5.40
C LYS A 165 -0.39 -15.58 -6.19
N GLU A 166 -1.13 -14.49 -6.31
CA GLU A 166 -2.38 -14.44 -7.06
C GLU A 166 -2.43 -13.21 -7.94
N VAL A 167 -2.95 -13.38 -9.15
CA VAL A 167 -3.20 -12.25 -10.05
C VAL A 167 -4.59 -11.71 -9.80
N VAL A 168 -4.67 -10.40 -9.55
CA VAL A 168 -5.93 -9.67 -9.46
C VAL A 168 -6.01 -8.66 -10.60
N THR A 169 -7.03 -8.80 -11.43
CA THR A 169 -7.21 -7.95 -12.62
C THR A 169 -8.25 -6.88 -12.36
N ARG A 170 -7.97 -5.67 -12.84
CA ARG A 170 -8.87 -4.52 -12.82
C ARG A 170 -9.64 -4.41 -14.13
N ASN A 171 -10.82 -3.83 -14.06
CA ASN A 171 -11.64 -3.49 -15.23
C ASN A 171 -12.05 -2.02 -15.16
N GLU A 172 -12.62 -1.52 -16.24
CA GLU A 172 -12.99 -0.12 -16.37
C GLU A 172 -13.98 0.34 -15.29
N LEU A 173 -14.93 -0.51 -14.89
CA LEU A 173 -15.88 -0.18 -13.83
C LEU A 173 -15.18 -0.02 -12.47
N MET A 174 -14.18 -0.84 -12.19
CA MET A 174 -13.39 -0.74 -10.94
C MET A 174 -12.58 0.57 -10.91
N PHE A 175 -12.02 1.00 -12.03
CA PHE A 175 -11.35 2.31 -12.13
C PHE A 175 -12.32 3.47 -11.90
N ARG A 176 -13.51 3.44 -12.51
CA ARG A 176 -14.54 4.46 -12.27
C ARG A 176 -14.99 4.50 -10.81
N ASN A 177 -15.21 3.35 -10.20
CA ASN A 177 -15.58 3.25 -8.79
C ASN A 177 -14.46 3.78 -7.87
N TRP A 178 -13.20 3.49 -8.20
CA TRP A 178 -12.05 4.02 -7.49
C TRP A 178 -11.96 5.54 -7.62
N ALA A 179 -12.14 6.09 -8.81
CA ALA A 179 -12.12 7.53 -9.03
C ALA A 179 -13.22 8.24 -8.22
N HIS A 180 -14.46 7.68 -8.23
CA HIS A 180 -15.55 8.20 -7.42
C HIS A 180 -15.25 8.11 -5.91
N TRP A 181 -14.73 6.99 -5.45
CA TRP A 181 -14.33 6.81 -4.06
C TRP A 181 -13.23 7.81 -3.66
N PHE A 182 -12.21 7.98 -4.49
CA PHE A 182 -11.11 8.90 -4.24
C PHE A 182 -11.62 10.34 -4.11
N TYR A 183 -12.38 10.82 -5.10
CA TYR A 183 -12.98 12.15 -5.08
C TYR A 183 -13.83 12.38 -3.82
N THR A 184 -14.76 11.47 -3.55
CA THR A 184 -15.67 11.58 -2.39
C THR A 184 -14.89 11.58 -1.07
N THR A 185 -13.83 10.76 -0.96
CA THR A 185 -13.01 10.69 0.24
C THR A 185 -12.27 12.01 0.48
N VAL A 186 -11.69 12.61 -0.57
CA VAL A 186 -10.99 13.90 -0.44
C VAL A 186 -11.96 15.03 -0.10
N GLN A 187 -13.17 15.06 -0.70
CA GLN A 187 -14.19 16.06 -0.35
C GLN A 187 -14.61 15.94 1.12
N LEU A 188 -14.80 14.73 1.59
CA LEU A 188 -15.18 14.47 2.98
C LEU A 188 -14.06 14.88 3.96
N GLU A 189 -12.81 14.57 3.63
CA GLU A 189 -11.66 14.99 4.43
C GLU A 189 -11.55 16.51 4.53
N ARG A 190 -11.72 17.22 3.41
CA ARG A 190 -11.76 18.68 3.39
C ARG A 190 -12.88 19.23 4.28
N ALA A 191 -14.09 18.65 4.19
CA ALA A 191 -15.20 19.05 5.01
C ALA A 191 -14.92 18.87 6.53
N TYR A 192 -14.11 17.88 6.90
CA TYR A 192 -13.64 17.70 8.28
C TYR A 192 -12.61 18.76 8.67
N ILE A 193 -11.63 19.04 7.82
CA ILE A 193 -10.58 20.04 8.05
C ILE A 193 -11.21 21.44 8.19
N ASP A 194 -12.16 21.77 7.32
CA ASP A 194 -12.86 23.05 7.33
C ASP A 194 -13.95 23.15 8.42
N ASN A 195 -14.09 22.13 9.26
CA ASN A 195 -15.12 22.02 10.31
C ASN A 195 -16.58 22.15 9.82
N VAL A 196 -16.82 21.90 8.53
CA VAL A 196 -18.18 21.88 7.95
C VAL A 196 -18.96 20.67 8.45
N VAL A 197 -18.26 19.54 8.64
CA VAL A 197 -18.81 18.30 9.18
C VAL A 197 -17.89 17.81 10.29
N LYS A 198 -18.46 17.38 11.41
CA LYS A 198 -17.68 16.79 12.50
C LYS A 198 -17.21 15.39 12.11
N ALA A 199 -15.90 15.16 12.22
CA ALA A 199 -15.32 13.84 11.93
C ALA A 199 -15.89 12.76 12.88
N PRO A 200 -16.42 11.63 12.35
CA PRO A 200 -16.96 10.56 13.16
C PRO A 200 -15.85 9.74 13.83
N LYS A 201 -16.15 9.19 15.00
CA LYS A 201 -15.27 8.21 15.63
C LYS A 201 -15.56 6.82 15.07
N TYR A 202 -14.65 6.29 14.24
CA TYR A 202 -14.78 4.96 13.61
C TYR A 202 -14.34 3.85 14.57
N THR A 203 -15.20 3.47 15.50
CA THR A 203 -14.88 2.53 16.59
C THR A 203 -14.43 1.14 16.11
N HIS A 204 -14.84 0.70 14.91
CA HIS A 204 -14.38 -0.56 14.32
C HIS A 204 -12.91 -0.55 13.91
N SER A 205 -12.26 0.60 13.86
CA SER A 205 -10.84 0.74 13.56
C SER A 205 -9.94 0.79 14.79
N CYS A 206 -10.53 0.81 16.00
CA CYS A 206 -9.79 0.96 17.26
C CYS A 206 -8.87 -0.22 17.60
N SER A 207 -9.07 -1.39 16.99
CA SER A 207 -8.27 -2.59 17.23
C SER A 207 -7.83 -3.29 15.93
N ARG A 208 -7.49 -2.52 14.89
CA ARG A 208 -7.00 -3.10 13.63
C ARG A 208 -5.64 -3.78 13.81
N TYR A 209 -5.43 -4.88 13.10
CA TYR A 209 -4.17 -5.64 13.11
C TYR A 209 -3.74 -6.11 14.50
N PHE A 210 -4.73 -6.43 15.39
CA PHE A 210 -4.49 -6.88 16.77
C PHE A 210 -3.72 -5.88 17.65
N ARG A 211 -3.63 -4.63 17.23
CA ARG A 211 -3.05 -3.53 17.99
C ARG A 211 -4.13 -2.51 18.33
N ALA A 212 -4.08 -1.98 19.55
CA ALA A 212 -4.93 -0.89 19.94
C ALA A 212 -4.50 0.41 19.21
N CYS A 213 -5.48 1.16 18.73
CA CYS A 213 -5.22 2.47 18.13
C CYS A 213 -4.63 3.41 19.19
N SER A 214 -3.55 4.13 18.86
CA SER A 214 -2.91 5.10 19.77
C SER A 214 -3.83 6.25 20.18
N PHE A 215 -4.85 6.56 19.37
CA PHE A 215 -5.83 7.60 19.64
C PHE A 215 -6.99 7.17 20.54
N ILE A 216 -7.02 5.92 21.07
CA ILE A 216 -8.09 5.51 21.99
C ILE A 216 -8.20 6.43 23.21
N PRO A 217 -7.11 6.81 23.93
CA PRO A 217 -7.20 7.73 25.05
C PRO A 217 -7.83 9.08 24.66
N PHE A 218 -7.40 9.67 23.54
CA PHE A 218 -7.98 10.88 22.98
C PHE A 218 -9.47 10.74 22.68
N CYS A 219 -9.87 9.65 22.01
CA CYS A 219 -11.27 9.41 21.66
C CYS A 219 -12.16 9.12 22.88
N ALA A 220 -11.60 8.58 23.96
CA ALA A 220 -12.32 8.21 25.18
C ALA A 220 -12.30 9.29 26.26
N SER A 221 -11.56 10.40 26.09
CA SER A 221 -11.52 11.49 27.05
C SER A 221 -12.87 12.17 27.25
N GLU A 222 -13.10 12.69 28.45
CA GLU A 222 -14.38 13.25 28.85
C GLU A 222 -14.49 14.74 28.53
N SER A 223 -13.39 15.44 28.29
CA SER A 223 -13.33 16.86 28.01
C SER A 223 -12.40 17.24 26.86
N GLU A 224 -12.62 18.43 26.27
CA GLU A 224 -11.73 18.99 25.25
C GLU A 224 -10.35 19.36 25.82
N GLU A 225 -10.29 19.74 27.12
CA GLU A 225 -9.04 20.05 27.79
C GLU A 225 -8.15 18.80 27.92
N ASP A 226 -8.75 17.66 28.30
CA ASP A 226 -8.04 16.37 28.35
C ASP A 226 -7.57 15.93 26.95
N GLN A 227 -8.39 16.18 25.90
CA GLN A 227 -8.00 15.88 24.52
C GLN A 227 -6.77 16.68 24.09
N LEU A 228 -6.74 17.97 24.39
CA LEU A 228 -5.60 18.83 24.08
C LEU A 228 -4.35 18.39 24.85
N GLY A 229 -4.49 18.06 26.14
CA GLY A 229 -3.36 17.53 26.92
C GLY A 229 -2.78 16.24 26.35
N ILE A 230 -3.63 15.32 25.86
CA ILE A 230 -3.19 14.09 25.20
C ILE A 230 -2.47 14.37 23.87
N LEU A 231 -2.97 15.33 23.07
CA LEU A 231 -2.31 15.70 21.81
C LEU A 231 -0.94 16.33 22.02
N ASP A 232 -0.79 17.16 23.08
CA ASP A 232 0.50 17.79 23.44
C ASP A 232 1.58 16.74 23.84
N GLU A 233 1.15 15.57 24.32
CA GLU A 233 2.05 14.45 24.65
C GLU A 233 2.37 13.56 23.44
N MET A 234 1.61 13.70 22.32
CA MET A 234 1.84 12.93 21.10
C MET A 234 2.98 13.53 20.29
N GLN A 235 3.89 12.70 19.86
CA GLN A 235 4.91 13.11 18.91
C GLN A 235 4.32 13.18 17.50
N LEU A 236 4.48 14.32 16.84
CA LEU A 236 4.19 14.43 15.41
C LEU A 236 5.27 13.69 14.63
N ASP A 237 4.84 12.70 13.86
CA ASP A 237 5.71 11.98 12.91
C ASP A 237 5.28 12.38 11.50
N GLU A 238 6.10 13.20 10.86
CA GLU A 238 5.89 13.61 9.46
C GLU A 238 6.49 12.54 8.57
N TRP A 239 5.62 11.76 7.94
CA TRP A 239 6.03 10.76 6.98
C TRP A 239 5.58 11.14 5.56
N SER A 240 6.48 10.99 4.60
CA SER A 240 6.18 11.13 3.16
C SER A 240 6.73 9.92 2.39
N PRO A 241 5.97 9.34 1.46
CA PRO A 241 6.48 8.25 0.61
C PRO A 241 7.54 8.74 -0.38
N LEU A 242 7.77 10.06 -0.47
CA LEU A 242 8.72 10.70 -1.39
C LEU A 242 10.06 11.02 -0.74
N ASP A 243 10.18 10.86 0.59
CA ASP A 243 11.35 11.28 1.37
C ASP A 243 12.38 10.14 1.60
N GLU A 244 12.16 8.94 1.02
CA GLU A 244 13.04 7.77 1.15
C GLU A 244 13.88 7.50 -0.09
#